data_6736f0f8d6167c8af665f107542f55df
#
_entry.id   6736f0f8d6167c8af665f107542f55df
#
_cell.length_a   1.000
_cell.length_b   1.000
_cell.length_c   1.000
_cell.angle_alpha   90.00
_cell.angle_beta   90.00
_cell.angle_gamma   90.00
#
_symmetry.space_group_name_H-M   'P 1'
#
loop_
_entity.id
_entity.type
_entity.pdbx_description
1 polymer ?
#
loop_
_entity_poly.entity_id
_entity_poly.type
_entity_poly.pdbx_seq_one_letter_code
_entity_poly.pdbx_strand_id
1 'polypeptide(L)'
;MAVLLFSLLVPGLTIAQTEVLYNGIHLPEQWPPRYGEPQKAQDMPVPYLRQKPEVISVNVGRQLFVDSFLIAETNLERIIHTPRFYERNPVLGPDKEWEKTTEGGLYAAPFSDGIWYDEKDQKFKMWYLAGAGVLHKGDNQTFYTGYAESKDGKHWTKPTLDIWDQTNIVDTCNRDAATIWLDKQERDPYKRYKMFNVERRPTDRRWQFVLKYSSDGIHWGEGVAQSGDLYDRSSVFYNPFRDVWALSMRYGTNVSSRSRSYLENKDPEEAVSFAHRIRKGVPDKNIVYWFTPSDKEPRHPEFPEVDPGIYNFDAIAYESVMLGLYSVWQGPENGVCAKLGIQKKNEIFLGYSRDGFHFYRPSFKPFMAVNETDGAWNWGNMQSINGVPLVVGDSLYFYSSGRQKNEIMWDSYTSTGLATLRRDGFVSMHGDKGGYLLTENLSFDGKYLFVNADVKGSLFVEVLDANGNPLEGFTQKECIPVKKTDKTKQLITWKKHQDIASLIGKTIRLKFYLDNADIYAFWISPWQTGESRGYTSGGGPGLSASGIDVPANQ
;
A
#
# COMPACT_ATOMS: atom_id res chain seq x y z
N MET A 1 58.85 -45.82 -7.51
CA MET A 1 57.43 -46.00 -7.82
C MET A 1 56.65 -45.01 -6.96
N ALA A 2 56.27 -43.89 -7.52
CA ALA A 2 55.52 -42.86 -6.82
C ALA A 2 54.05 -43.00 -7.23
N VAL A 3 53.18 -43.23 -6.25
CA VAL A 3 51.73 -43.32 -6.47
C VAL A 3 51.16 -41.90 -6.30
N LEU A 4 50.67 -41.32 -7.42
CA LEU A 4 49.90 -40.09 -7.41
C LEU A 4 48.43 -40.41 -7.04
N LEU A 5 47.98 -39.94 -5.88
CA LEU A 5 46.56 -39.88 -5.54
C LEU A 5 45.90 -38.66 -6.21
N PHE A 6 45.02 -38.93 -7.16
CA PHE A 6 44.07 -37.97 -7.71
C PHE A 6 42.88 -37.87 -6.76
N SER A 7 42.72 -36.72 -6.06
CA SER A 7 41.50 -36.38 -5.35
C SER A 7 40.49 -35.80 -6.36
N LEU A 8 39.42 -36.56 -6.63
CA LEU A 8 38.25 -36.08 -7.35
C LEU A 8 37.49 -35.08 -6.45
N LEU A 9 37.61 -33.80 -6.76
CA LEU A 9 36.68 -32.78 -6.26
C LEU A 9 35.31 -33.00 -6.92
N VAL A 10 34.36 -33.52 -6.18
CA VAL A 10 32.94 -33.53 -6.54
C VAL A 10 32.45 -32.08 -6.34
N PRO A 11 31.97 -31.36 -7.38
CA PRO A 11 31.34 -30.09 -7.18
C PRO A 11 30.09 -30.29 -6.34
N GLY A 12 30.09 -29.75 -5.12
CA GLY A 12 28.91 -29.72 -4.27
C GLY A 12 27.80 -28.96 -5.03
N LEU A 13 26.72 -29.64 -5.33
CA LEU A 13 25.47 -29.00 -5.72
C LEU A 13 25.03 -28.14 -4.54
N THR A 14 25.30 -26.84 -4.60
CA THR A 14 24.63 -25.85 -3.77
C THR A 14 23.16 -25.87 -4.19
N ILE A 15 22.34 -26.58 -3.43
CA ILE A 15 20.87 -26.43 -3.52
C ILE A 15 20.62 -24.96 -3.13
N ALA A 16 20.19 -24.15 -4.08
CA ALA A 16 19.77 -22.79 -3.80
C ALA A 16 18.64 -22.88 -2.76
N GLN A 17 18.89 -22.35 -1.58
CA GLN A 17 17.90 -22.34 -0.51
C GLN A 17 16.79 -21.40 -0.94
N THR A 18 15.58 -21.92 -1.17
CA THR A 18 14.41 -21.11 -1.49
C THR A 18 14.11 -20.17 -0.33
N GLU A 19 13.84 -18.90 -0.65
CA GLU A 19 13.48 -17.88 0.36
C GLU A 19 12.16 -18.27 1.03
N VAL A 20 12.13 -18.27 2.37
CA VAL A 20 10.93 -18.51 3.16
C VAL A 20 10.54 -17.18 3.81
N LEU A 21 9.30 -16.74 3.57
CA LEU A 21 8.80 -15.47 4.10
C LEU A 21 8.39 -15.59 5.57
N TYR A 22 8.23 -14.44 6.22
CA TYR A 22 7.81 -14.30 7.63
C TYR A 22 6.55 -15.11 8.00
N ASN A 23 5.66 -15.37 7.05
CA ASN A 23 4.38 -16.09 7.20
C ASN A 23 4.45 -17.55 6.77
N GLY A 24 5.64 -18.06 6.42
CA GLY A 24 5.88 -19.45 6.01
C GLY A 24 5.71 -19.71 4.51
N ILE A 25 5.40 -18.72 3.69
CA ILE A 25 5.34 -18.89 2.23
C ILE A 25 6.75 -19.16 1.69
N HIS A 26 6.90 -20.21 0.91
CA HIS A 26 8.13 -20.53 0.17
C HIS A 26 8.07 -19.86 -1.20
N LEU A 27 9.01 -18.96 -1.49
CA LEU A 27 9.14 -18.38 -2.82
C LEU A 27 9.76 -19.39 -3.79
N PRO A 28 9.37 -19.38 -5.08
CA PRO A 28 10.03 -20.20 -6.08
C PRO A 28 11.48 -19.76 -6.27
N GLU A 29 12.32 -20.67 -6.77
CA GLU A 29 13.75 -20.42 -7.03
C GLU A 29 13.97 -19.18 -7.93
N GLN A 30 13.11 -19.02 -8.94
CA GLN A 30 13.11 -17.83 -9.79
C GLN A 30 12.13 -16.79 -9.24
N TRP A 31 12.67 -15.74 -8.63
CA TRP A 31 11.92 -14.60 -8.14
C TRP A 31 12.51 -13.27 -8.66
N PRO A 32 11.69 -12.26 -9.05
CA PRO A 32 10.24 -12.36 -9.22
C PRO A 32 9.83 -13.31 -10.35
N PRO A 33 8.60 -13.87 -10.30
CA PRO A 33 8.13 -14.83 -11.31
C PRO A 33 7.95 -14.16 -12.68
N ARG A 34 8.22 -14.93 -13.75
CA ARG A 34 8.18 -14.46 -15.13
C ARG A 34 7.03 -15.11 -15.90
N TYR A 35 5.86 -14.50 -15.83
CA TYR A 35 4.66 -15.02 -16.53
C TYR A 35 4.61 -14.72 -18.03
N GLY A 36 5.56 -13.92 -18.55
CA GLY A 36 5.54 -13.45 -19.92
C GLY A 36 4.53 -12.32 -20.14
N GLU A 37 4.45 -11.82 -21.39
CA GLU A 37 3.49 -10.77 -21.74
C GLU A 37 2.06 -11.33 -21.74
N PRO A 38 1.11 -10.70 -21.00
CA PRO A 38 -0.27 -11.17 -20.97
C PRO A 38 -0.94 -11.03 -22.34
N GLN A 39 -1.68 -12.08 -22.74
CA GLN A 39 -2.37 -12.14 -24.03
C GLN A 39 -3.86 -11.80 -23.93
N LYS A 40 -4.42 -11.80 -22.72
CA LYS A 40 -5.81 -11.46 -22.41
C LYS A 40 -5.93 -10.80 -21.06
N ALA A 41 -6.97 -9.99 -20.86
CA ALA A 41 -7.34 -9.46 -19.57
C ALA A 41 -7.77 -10.61 -18.65
N GLN A 42 -7.15 -10.71 -17.47
CA GLN A 42 -7.43 -11.75 -16.47
C GLN A 42 -6.91 -11.34 -15.11
N ASP A 43 -7.43 -11.97 -14.08
CA ASP A 43 -6.92 -11.78 -12.72
C ASP A 43 -5.47 -12.22 -12.61
N MET A 44 -4.69 -11.48 -11.81
CA MET A 44 -3.36 -11.91 -11.40
C MET A 44 -3.45 -13.24 -10.65
N PRO A 45 -2.65 -14.26 -10.99
CA PRO A 45 -2.60 -15.48 -10.19
C PRO A 45 -2.09 -15.17 -8.78
N VAL A 46 -2.64 -15.87 -7.79
CA VAL A 46 -2.24 -15.73 -6.38
C VAL A 46 -1.92 -17.14 -5.84
N PRO A 47 -0.69 -17.64 -6.11
CA PRO A 47 -0.32 -19.04 -5.83
C PRO A 47 -0.44 -19.42 -4.35
N TYR A 48 -0.07 -18.53 -3.43
CA TYR A 48 -0.10 -18.78 -1.99
C TYR A 48 -1.51 -19.03 -1.40
N LEU A 49 -2.58 -18.68 -2.12
CA LEU A 49 -3.94 -19.02 -1.70
C LEU A 49 -4.32 -20.47 -2.03
N ARG A 50 -3.62 -21.09 -2.99
CA ARG A 50 -3.82 -22.49 -3.40
C ARG A 50 -2.80 -23.43 -2.76
N GLN A 51 -1.59 -22.93 -2.56
CA GLN A 51 -0.45 -23.66 -1.98
C GLN A 51 -0.04 -22.96 -0.69
N LYS A 52 -0.88 -23.10 0.35
CA LYS A 52 -0.63 -22.52 1.66
C LYS A 52 0.50 -23.26 2.37
N PRO A 53 1.26 -22.61 3.25
CA PRO A 53 2.15 -23.29 4.19
C PRO A 53 1.39 -24.30 5.04
N GLU A 54 2.03 -25.41 5.40
CA GLU A 54 1.45 -26.38 6.34
C GLU A 54 1.18 -25.77 7.71
N VAL A 55 2.04 -24.84 8.13
CA VAL A 55 1.91 -24.04 9.34
C VAL A 55 2.21 -22.58 9.00
N ILE A 56 1.26 -21.69 9.28
CA ILE A 56 1.38 -20.26 9.05
C ILE A 56 1.95 -19.60 10.30
N SER A 57 3.06 -18.87 10.17
CA SER A 57 3.60 -18.05 11.25
C SER A 57 2.80 -16.75 11.37
N VAL A 58 2.33 -16.44 12.60
CA VAL A 58 1.55 -15.22 12.92
C VAL A 58 2.30 -14.29 13.87
N ASN A 59 3.62 -14.27 13.79
CA ASN A 59 4.49 -13.47 14.65
C ASN A 59 4.59 -12.00 14.26
N VAL A 60 4.17 -11.65 13.05
CA VAL A 60 4.25 -10.29 12.53
C VAL A 60 2.86 -9.76 12.28
N GLY A 61 2.50 -8.72 13.01
CA GLY A 61 1.32 -7.92 12.76
C GLY A 61 -0.01 -8.54 13.08
N ARG A 62 -1.05 -7.74 12.96
CA ARG A 62 -2.43 -8.17 13.01
C ARG A 62 -2.75 -8.98 11.76
N GLN A 63 -3.41 -10.11 11.97
CA GLN A 63 -3.78 -11.06 10.92
C GLN A 63 -5.15 -10.71 10.37
N LEU A 64 -5.19 -10.11 9.18
CA LEU A 64 -6.41 -9.65 8.54
C LEU A 64 -7.07 -10.75 7.70
N PHE A 65 -8.40 -10.80 7.71
CA PHE A 65 -9.21 -11.79 6.96
C PHE A 65 -9.53 -11.33 5.52
N VAL A 66 -8.59 -10.63 4.89
CA VAL A 66 -8.75 -10.03 3.55
C VAL A 66 -8.85 -11.05 2.41
N ASP A 67 -8.38 -12.27 2.65
CA ASP A 67 -8.35 -13.40 1.72
C ASP A 67 -8.64 -14.72 2.47
N SER A 68 -8.47 -15.86 1.80
CA SER A 68 -8.65 -17.19 2.42
C SER A 68 -7.37 -17.78 3.03
N PHE A 69 -6.25 -17.05 3.02
CA PHE A 69 -4.95 -17.58 3.45
C PHE A 69 -4.97 -18.16 4.88
N LEU A 70 -5.58 -17.43 5.80
CA LEU A 70 -5.67 -17.81 7.23
C LEU A 70 -6.83 -18.75 7.54
N ILE A 71 -7.77 -18.95 6.62
CA ILE A 71 -9.06 -19.59 6.88
C ILE A 71 -9.05 -21.01 6.33
N ALA A 72 -9.24 -21.98 7.22
CA ALA A 72 -9.46 -23.38 6.85
C ALA A 72 -10.94 -23.66 6.59
N GLU A 73 -11.80 -23.15 7.47
CA GLU A 73 -13.24 -23.37 7.39
C GLU A 73 -14.00 -22.19 8.01
N THR A 74 -15.11 -21.78 7.40
CA THR A 74 -16.02 -20.77 7.95
C THR A 74 -17.40 -20.85 7.33
N ASN A 75 -18.41 -20.50 8.13
CA ASN A 75 -19.78 -20.21 7.66
C ASN A 75 -20.18 -18.75 7.91
N LEU A 76 -19.19 -17.89 8.25
CA LEU A 76 -19.39 -16.45 8.40
C LEU A 76 -19.41 -15.77 7.02
N GLU A 77 -20.14 -14.67 6.93
CA GLU A 77 -20.15 -13.81 5.75
C GLU A 77 -18.90 -12.90 5.72
N ARG A 78 -18.27 -12.78 4.57
CA ARG A 78 -17.18 -11.82 4.36
C ARG A 78 -17.76 -10.50 3.86
N ILE A 79 -17.59 -9.43 4.62
CA ILE A 79 -18.05 -8.08 4.28
C ILE A 79 -16.84 -7.21 3.95
N ILE A 80 -16.87 -6.59 2.77
CA ILE A 80 -15.84 -5.65 2.31
C ILE A 80 -16.30 -4.24 2.65
N HIS A 81 -15.43 -3.46 3.29
CA HIS A 81 -15.73 -2.10 3.70
C HIS A 81 -14.92 -1.09 2.88
N THR A 82 -15.50 0.09 2.70
CA THR A 82 -14.89 1.24 2.03
C THR A 82 -14.75 2.41 3.00
N PRO A 83 -13.75 3.28 2.85
CA PRO A 83 -13.58 4.43 3.72
C PRO A 83 -14.69 5.47 3.48
N ARG A 84 -14.96 6.27 4.50
CA ARG A 84 -15.88 7.41 4.42
C ARG A 84 -15.08 8.67 4.16
N PHE A 85 -15.49 9.45 3.16
CA PHE A 85 -14.90 10.77 2.92
C PHE A 85 -15.17 11.72 4.08
N TYR A 86 -14.15 12.51 4.40
CA TYR A 86 -14.27 13.55 5.40
C TYR A 86 -15.21 14.66 4.89
N GLU A 87 -16.13 15.10 5.74
CA GLU A 87 -17.21 16.03 5.37
C GLU A 87 -16.71 17.40 4.90
N ARG A 88 -15.49 17.81 5.38
CA ARG A 88 -14.88 19.09 5.03
C ARG A 88 -13.79 18.96 3.96
N ASN A 89 -13.93 17.98 3.08
CA ASN A 89 -13.05 17.88 1.91
C ASN A 89 -13.28 19.04 0.92
N PRO A 90 -12.23 19.50 0.21
CA PRO A 90 -10.84 19.02 0.30
C PRO A 90 -10.12 19.54 1.56
N VAL A 91 -9.16 18.73 2.07
CA VAL A 91 -8.34 19.13 3.24
C VAL A 91 -7.13 19.98 2.83
N LEU A 92 -6.69 19.92 1.58
CA LEU A 92 -5.70 20.79 0.97
C LEU A 92 -6.15 21.13 -0.45
N GLY A 93 -6.33 22.42 -0.74
CA GLY A 93 -6.63 22.93 -2.07
C GLY A 93 -5.54 23.88 -2.58
N PRO A 94 -5.50 24.16 -3.88
CA PRO A 94 -4.58 25.15 -4.44
C PRO A 94 -5.05 26.55 -4.06
N ASP A 95 -4.24 27.27 -3.29
CA ASP A 95 -4.50 28.62 -2.80
C ASP A 95 -3.31 29.58 -2.98
N LYS A 96 -2.26 29.13 -3.68
CA LYS A 96 -1.04 29.87 -3.96
C LYS A 96 -0.88 30.13 -5.45
N GLU A 97 -0.33 31.28 -5.82
CA GLU A 97 -0.09 31.64 -7.22
C GLU A 97 0.83 30.66 -7.94
N TRP A 98 1.81 30.08 -7.24
CA TRP A 98 2.73 29.09 -7.80
C TRP A 98 2.13 27.69 -7.92
N GLU A 99 0.89 27.48 -7.53
CA GLU A 99 0.14 26.23 -7.76
C GLU A 99 -0.66 26.27 -9.06
N LYS A 100 -0.47 27.31 -9.86
CA LYS A 100 -1.14 27.54 -11.13
C LYS A 100 -0.27 27.13 -12.30
N THR A 101 -0.82 26.34 -13.22
CA THR A 101 -0.17 26.02 -14.49
C THR A 101 -0.20 27.20 -15.46
N THR A 102 0.61 27.16 -16.51
CA THR A 102 0.58 28.16 -17.62
C THR A 102 -0.78 28.26 -18.29
N GLU A 103 -1.53 27.17 -18.31
CA GLU A 103 -2.86 27.11 -18.92
C GLU A 103 -4.00 27.50 -17.94
N GLY A 104 -3.65 27.84 -16.68
CA GLY A 104 -4.60 28.28 -15.68
C GLY A 104 -5.14 27.19 -14.76
N GLY A 105 -4.74 25.92 -14.95
CA GLY A 105 -5.10 24.84 -14.03
C GLY A 105 -4.46 25.01 -12.65
N LEU A 106 -5.16 24.61 -11.60
CA LEU A 106 -4.76 24.75 -10.20
C LEU A 106 -4.51 23.38 -9.59
N TYR A 107 -3.31 23.15 -9.01
CA TYR A 107 -2.90 21.84 -8.51
C TYR A 107 -2.28 21.93 -7.12
N ALA A 108 -2.89 21.23 -6.16
CA ALA A 108 -2.34 20.94 -4.84
C ALA A 108 -2.80 19.54 -4.39
N ALA A 109 -2.21 18.49 -4.96
CA ALA A 109 -2.60 17.14 -4.64
C ALA A 109 -1.44 16.13 -4.81
N PRO A 110 -1.34 15.12 -3.94
CA PRO A 110 -0.36 14.06 -4.11
C PRO A 110 -0.74 13.14 -5.27
N PHE A 111 0.25 12.75 -6.05
CA PHE A 111 0.13 11.75 -7.12
C PHE A 111 1.16 10.64 -6.91
N SER A 112 1.03 9.83 -5.91
CA SER A 112 2.02 8.90 -5.40
C SER A 112 3.18 9.57 -4.62
N ASP A 113 3.09 10.87 -4.34
CA ASP A 113 4.17 11.63 -3.71
C ASP A 113 4.49 11.15 -2.30
N GLY A 114 3.48 10.96 -1.48
CA GLY A 114 3.65 10.46 -0.12
C GLY A 114 3.11 11.40 0.96
N ILE A 115 2.49 10.77 1.95
CA ILE A 115 2.01 11.44 3.15
C ILE A 115 2.42 10.58 4.32
N TRP A 116 3.19 11.15 5.25
CA TRP A 116 3.81 10.43 6.34
C TRP A 116 3.57 11.14 7.67
N TYR A 117 3.45 10.37 8.74
CA TYR A 117 3.63 10.91 10.08
C TYR A 117 5.10 10.76 10.46
N ASP A 118 5.76 11.88 10.73
CA ASP A 118 7.12 11.92 11.23
C ASP A 118 7.12 11.98 12.75
N GLU A 119 7.47 10.90 13.39
CA GLU A 119 7.48 10.76 14.84
C GLU A 119 8.57 11.64 15.50
N LYS A 120 9.63 11.99 14.77
CA LYS A 120 10.67 12.91 15.28
C LYS A 120 10.14 14.33 15.40
N ASP A 121 9.39 14.77 14.37
CA ASP A 121 8.86 16.12 14.31
C ASP A 121 7.43 16.22 14.89
N GLN A 122 6.82 15.07 15.21
CA GLN A 122 5.44 14.97 15.71
C GLN A 122 4.44 15.65 14.77
N LYS A 123 4.61 15.47 13.46
CA LYS A 123 3.82 16.10 12.42
C LYS A 123 3.45 15.14 11.30
N PHE A 124 2.29 15.38 10.70
CA PHE A 124 1.97 14.87 9.38
C PHE A 124 2.65 15.75 8.33
N LYS A 125 3.33 15.13 7.38
CA LYS A 125 4.02 15.77 6.26
C LYS A 125 3.44 15.27 4.96
N MET A 126 3.15 16.16 4.03
CA MET A 126 2.60 15.88 2.72
C MET A 126 3.45 16.54 1.66
N TRP A 127 3.84 15.76 0.66
CA TRP A 127 4.40 16.28 -0.58
C TRP A 127 3.34 16.15 -1.67
N TYR A 128 3.28 17.13 -2.55
CA TYR A 128 2.23 17.19 -3.54
C TYR A 128 2.68 17.83 -4.85
N LEU A 129 1.97 17.52 -5.91
CA LEU A 129 2.14 18.14 -7.21
C LEU A 129 1.58 19.56 -7.15
N ALA A 130 2.44 20.57 -7.31
CA ALA A 130 2.08 21.97 -7.46
C ALA A 130 2.20 22.37 -8.93
N GLY A 131 1.18 23.04 -9.47
CA GLY A 131 1.27 23.65 -10.80
C GLY A 131 2.29 24.79 -10.76
N ALA A 132 3.30 24.78 -11.61
CA ALA A 132 4.41 25.74 -11.55
C ALA A 132 4.49 26.67 -12.77
N GLY A 133 3.40 26.85 -13.49
CA GLY A 133 3.38 27.60 -14.75
C GLY A 133 3.74 29.07 -14.64
N VAL A 134 3.47 29.71 -13.51
CA VAL A 134 3.84 31.11 -13.26
C VAL A 134 5.35 31.28 -13.13
N LEU A 135 6.02 30.23 -12.73
CA LEU A 135 7.42 30.19 -12.39
C LEU A 135 8.32 29.77 -13.57
N HIS A 136 7.73 29.21 -14.59
CA HIS A 136 8.42 28.68 -15.77
C HIS A 136 7.78 29.21 -17.05
N LYS A 137 8.28 30.29 -17.56
CA LYS A 137 7.85 30.84 -18.86
C LYS A 137 8.40 29.96 -19.98
N GLY A 138 7.55 29.18 -20.61
CA GLY A 138 7.85 28.47 -21.87
C GLY A 138 7.64 26.95 -21.92
N ASP A 139 7.21 26.31 -20.84
CA ASP A 139 6.86 24.88 -20.86
C ASP A 139 5.38 24.68 -20.44
N ASN A 140 4.58 24.09 -21.31
CA ASN A 140 3.12 24.03 -21.15
C ASN A 140 2.61 23.11 -20.02
N GLN A 141 3.48 22.35 -19.37
CA GLN A 141 3.13 21.49 -18.23
C GLN A 141 4.33 21.37 -17.29
N THR A 142 4.58 22.40 -16.52
CA THR A 142 5.60 22.35 -15.48
C THR A 142 4.94 22.13 -14.13
N PHE A 143 5.39 21.08 -13.45
CA PHE A 143 4.96 20.76 -12.09
C PHE A 143 6.18 20.65 -11.18
N TYR A 144 6.07 21.26 -10.02
CA TYR A 144 7.06 21.20 -8.95
C TYR A 144 6.53 20.39 -7.76
N THR A 145 7.41 20.12 -6.81
CA THR A 145 7.01 19.48 -5.55
C THR A 145 6.77 20.52 -4.48
N GLY A 146 5.50 20.67 -4.09
CA GLY A 146 5.08 21.44 -2.94
C GLY A 146 5.12 20.61 -1.66
N TYR A 147 5.20 21.30 -0.51
CA TYR A 147 5.20 20.70 0.82
C TYR A 147 4.10 21.33 1.70
N ALA A 148 3.44 20.49 2.50
CA ALA A 148 2.51 20.91 3.51
C ALA A 148 2.66 20.07 4.77
N GLU A 149 2.30 20.65 5.93
CA GLU A 149 2.36 19.96 7.21
C GLU A 149 1.07 20.15 8.01
N SER A 150 0.80 19.18 8.91
CA SER A 150 -0.37 19.23 9.78
C SER A 150 -0.06 18.61 11.15
N LYS A 151 -0.76 19.04 12.19
CA LYS A 151 -0.71 18.44 13.53
C LYS A 151 -1.76 17.34 13.73
N ASP A 152 -2.83 17.36 12.96
CA ASP A 152 -4.00 16.48 13.15
C ASP A 152 -4.39 15.70 11.89
N GLY A 153 -3.67 15.92 10.77
CA GLY A 153 -3.96 15.29 9.47
C GLY A 153 -5.21 15.83 8.77
N LYS A 154 -5.87 16.85 9.31
CA LYS A 154 -7.09 17.45 8.76
C LYS A 154 -6.91 18.92 8.35
N HIS A 155 -6.16 19.65 9.15
CA HIS A 155 -5.85 21.05 8.91
C HIS A 155 -4.39 21.17 8.49
N TRP A 156 -4.20 21.51 7.21
CA TRP A 156 -2.89 21.56 6.57
C TRP A 156 -2.43 22.98 6.38
N THR A 157 -1.15 23.23 6.60
CA THR A 157 -0.49 24.51 6.37
C THR A 157 0.63 24.35 5.35
N LYS A 158 0.81 25.37 4.53
CA LYS A 158 1.90 25.48 3.55
C LYS A 158 2.91 26.48 4.11
N PRO A 159 4.00 26.02 4.76
CA PRO A 159 4.96 26.92 5.38
C PRO A 159 5.72 27.71 4.32
N THR A 160 6.11 28.93 4.66
CA THR A 160 7.09 29.69 3.87
C THR A 160 8.47 29.10 4.14
N LEU A 161 9.15 28.65 3.09
CA LEU A 161 10.47 28.04 3.16
C LEU A 161 11.50 28.94 2.47
N ASP A 162 12.78 28.74 2.80
CA ASP A 162 13.91 29.44 2.21
C ASP A 162 14.55 28.71 1.02
N ILE A 163 13.88 27.65 0.53
CA ILE A 163 14.37 26.81 -0.56
C ILE A 163 14.21 27.51 -1.92
N TRP A 164 13.00 28.04 -2.17
CA TRP A 164 12.70 28.66 -3.44
C TRP A 164 11.71 29.82 -3.27
N ASP A 165 12.23 31.05 -3.44
CA ASP A 165 11.50 32.33 -3.54
C ASP A 165 10.38 32.54 -2.49
N GLN A 166 10.64 32.18 -1.21
CA GLN A 166 9.69 32.32 -0.09
C GLN A 166 8.38 31.54 -0.31
N THR A 167 8.43 30.46 -1.04
CA THR A 167 7.31 29.54 -1.27
C THR A 167 7.38 28.31 -0.36
N ASN A 168 6.44 27.38 -0.52
CA ASN A 168 6.51 26.03 0.06
C ASN A 168 6.99 24.97 -0.96
N ILE A 169 7.62 25.39 -2.03
CA ILE A 169 8.23 24.48 -3.02
C ILE A 169 9.54 23.93 -2.46
N VAL A 170 9.70 22.61 -2.51
CA VAL A 170 10.89 21.91 -2.00
C VAL A 170 11.74 21.28 -3.10
N ASP A 171 11.19 21.14 -4.31
CA ASP A 171 11.93 20.68 -5.48
C ASP A 171 11.35 21.31 -6.75
N THR A 172 12.23 21.87 -7.59
CA THR A 172 11.87 22.59 -8.83
C THR A 172 12.14 21.78 -10.10
N CYS A 173 12.42 20.47 -9.97
CA CYS A 173 12.50 19.61 -11.14
C CYS A 173 11.13 19.43 -11.78
N ASN A 174 11.07 19.62 -13.11
CA ASN A 174 9.86 19.38 -13.88
C ASN A 174 9.53 17.88 -13.92
N ARG A 175 8.49 17.48 -13.19
CA ARG A 175 8.13 16.08 -12.98
C ARG A 175 6.69 15.77 -13.38
N ASP A 176 6.40 14.50 -13.58
CA ASP A 176 5.05 13.96 -13.71
C ASP A 176 4.55 13.36 -12.39
N ALA A 177 5.30 12.44 -11.83
CA ALA A 177 5.03 11.79 -10.56
C ALA A 177 6.26 11.83 -9.67
N ALA A 178 6.08 11.62 -8.39
CA ALA A 178 7.15 11.33 -7.44
C ALA A 178 6.69 10.24 -6.48
N THR A 179 7.64 9.59 -5.85
CA THR A 179 7.45 8.83 -4.63
C THR A 179 8.38 9.39 -3.59
N ILE A 180 7.85 9.92 -2.49
CA ILE A 180 8.64 10.38 -1.37
C ILE A 180 8.39 9.44 -0.21
N TRP A 181 9.45 8.78 0.23
CA TRP A 181 9.41 7.74 1.24
C TRP A 181 10.15 8.17 2.50
N LEU A 182 9.46 8.14 3.64
CA LEU A 182 10.10 8.24 4.95
C LEU A 182 10.58 6.85 5.35
N ASP A 183 11.88 6.60 5.19
CA ASP A 183 12.50 5.35 5.58
C ASP A 183 12.84 5.37 7.07
N LYS A 184 11.96 4.78 7.87
CA LYS A 184 12.07 4.75 9.34
C LYS A 184 13.16 3.78 9.84
N GLN A 185 13.67 2.91 8.95
CA GLN A 185 14.72 1.95 9.26
C GLN A 185 16.10 2.39 8.77
N GLU A 186 16.16 3.49 8.00
CA GLU A 186 17.41 4.05 7.51
C GLU A 186 18.32 4.52 8.67
N ARG A 187 19.57 4.08 8.60
CA ARG A 187 20.60 4.39 9.63
C ARG A 187 21.36 5.68 9.34
N ASP A 188 21.51 6.00 8.04
CA ASP A 188 22.10 7.26 7.63
C ASP A 188 21.05 8.38 7.71
N PRO A 189 21.20 9.34 8.64
CA PRO A 189 20.22 10.41 8.80
C PRO A 189 20.06 11.28 7.54
N TYR A 190 21.07 11.35 6.67
CA TYR A 190 21.00 12.10 5.41
C TYR A 190 20.20 11.39 4.33
N LYS A 191 19.97 10.07 4.44
CA LYS A 191 19.18 9.26 3.52
C LYS A 191 17.78 8.92 4.06
N ARG A 192 17.39 9.52 5.19
CA ARG A 192 16.13 9.21 5.89
C ARG A 192 14.90 9.40 5.01
N TYR A 193 14.88 10.44 4.19
CA TYR A 193 13.88 10.62 3.16
C TYR A 193 14.46 10.33 1.79
N LYS A 194 13.70 9.60 0.99
CA LYS A 194 14.05 9.20 -0.37
C LYS A 194 12.99 9.73 -1.33
N MET A 195 13.40 10.53 -2.31
CA MET A 195 12.53 11.04 -3.37
C MET A 195 12.89 10.37 -4.69
N PHE A 196 11.95 9.66 -5.26
CA PHE A 196 12.05 9.05 -6.58
C PHE A 196 11.19 9.87 -7.55
N ASN A 197 11.81 10.87 -8.18
CA ASN A 197 11.13 11.69 -9.18
C ASN A 197 11.01 10.97 -10.52
N VAL A 198 9.84 11.05 -11.14
CA VAL A 198 9.65 10.78 -12.57
C VAL A 198 9.74 12.11 -13.30
N GLU A 199 10.92 12.43 -13.77
CA GLU A 199 11.22 13.72 -14.37
C GLU A 199 11.67 13.61 -15.82
N ARG A 200 11.59 14.73 -16.55
CA ARG A 200 12.04 14.78 -17.93
C ARG A 200 13.54 15.02 -17.98
N ARG A 201 14.25 14.12 -18.67
CA ARG A 201 15.66 14.27 -18.97
C ARG A 201 15.87 15.55 -19.83
N PRO A 202 16.79 16.44 -19.44
CA PRO A 202 17.02 17.69 -20.17
C PRO A 202 17.43 17.50 -21.64
N THR A 203 18.15 16.43 -21.96
CA THR A 203 18.76 16.21 -23.28
C THR A 203 17.79 15.78 -24.36
N ASP A 204 16.78 14.91 -24.02
CA ASP A 204 15.89 14.31 -25.01
C ASP A 204 14.41 14.32 -24.58
N ARG A 205 14.09 14.95 -23.44
CA ARG A 205 12.73 15.12 -22.90
C ARG A 205 12.01 13.80 -22.55
N ARG A 206 12.74 12.70 -22.46
CA ARG A 206 12.17 11.41 -22.02
C ARG A 206 12.06 11.35 -20.51
N TRP A 207 11.10 10.56 -20.03
CA TRP A 207 10.92 10.33 -18.62
C TRP A 207 12.00 9.37 -18.07
N GLN A 208 12.47 9.67 -16.87
CA GLN A 208 13.41 8.84 -16.10
C GLN A 208 13.08 8.92 -14.61
N PHE A 209 13.47 7.92 -13.83
CA PHE A 209 13.60 8.11 -12.39
C PHE A 209 14.88 8.87 -12.06
N VAL A 210 14.79 9.74 -11.06
CA VAL A 210 15.95 10.32 -10.38
C VAL A 210 15.72 10.18 -8.88
N LEU A 211 16.69 9.56 -8.20
CA LEU A 211 16.66 9.40 -6.74
C LEU A 211 17.44 10.53 -6.07
N LYS A 212 16.81 11.16 -5.07
CA LYS A 212 17.41 12.18 -4.20
C LYS A 212 17.21 11.80 -2.74
N TYR A 213 18.09 12.27 -1.87
CA TYR A 213 18.01 12.07 -0.43
C TYR A 213 17.81 13.39 0.32
N SER A 214 17.19 13.29 1.51
CA SER A 214 17.03 14.39 2.45
C SER A 214 16.99 13.87 3.90
N SER A 215 17.48 14.67 4.82
CA SER A 215 17.39 14.38 6.26
C SER A 215 16.05 14.79 6.89
N ASP A 216 15.33 15.73 6.29
CA ASP A 216 14.11 16.36 6.84
C ASP A 216 12.90 16.32 5.90
N GLY A 217 13.12 15.95 4.61
CA GLY A 217 12.11 15.93 3.57
C GLY A 217 11.81 17.31 2.96
N ILE A 218 12.58 18.33 3.32
CA ILE A 218 12.47 19.71 2.84
C ILE A 218 13.70 20.09 2.02
N HIS A 219 14.90 19.86 2.56
CA HIS A 219 16.17 20.15 1.90
C HIS A 219 16.66 18.91 1.16
N TRP A 220 16.54 18.92 -0.16
CA TRP A 220 16.90 17.78 -1.03
C TRP A 220 18.28 17.97 -1.65
N GLY A 221 19.08 16.90 -1.63
CA GLY A 221 20.36 16.85 -2.34
C GLY A 221 20.20 16.70 -3.84
N GLU A 222 21.33 16.67 -4.53
CA GLU A 222 21.39 16.35 -5.95
C GLU A 222 20.95 14.91 -6.22
N GLY A 223 20.61 14.61 -7.49
CA GLY A 223 20.28 13.25 -7.91
C GLY A 223 21.48 12.31 -7.78
N VAL A 224 21.31 11.23 -6.98
CA VAL A 224 22.38 10.24 -6.70
C VAL A 224 22.34 9.06 -7.66
N ALA A 225 21.17 8.74 -8.21
CA ALA A 225 20.97 7.67 -9.18
C ALA A 225 19.86 8.06 -10.16
N GLN A 226 19.95 7.52 -11.38
CA GLN A 226 18.97 7.79 -12.44
C GLN A 226 18.75 6.57 -13.32
N SER A 227 17.54 6.43 -13.87
CA SER A 227 17.17 5.31 -14.73
C SER A 227 17.37 5.59 -16.22
N GLY A 228 17.29 4.53 -17.02
CA GLY A 228 16.94 4.61 -18.43
C GLY A 228 15.54 5.15 -18.66
N ASP A 229 15.07 5.08 -19.92
CA ASP A 229 13.75 5.58 -20.30
C ASP A 229 12.61 4.80 -19.63
N LEU A 230 11.62 5.53 -19.15
CA LEU A 230 10.36 4.98 -18.67
C LEU A 230 9.14 5.78 -19.18
N TYR A 231 7.95 5.42 -18.76
CA TYR A 231 6.75 6.20 -19.00
C TYR A 231 6.33 6.97 -17.75
N ASP A 232 5.40 7.91 -17.91
CA ASP A 232 4.76 8.65 -16.82
C ASP A 232 4.10 7.73 -15.77
N ARG A 233 3.70 8.28 -14.64
CA ARG A 233 2.95 7.57 -13.59
C ARG A 233 3.63 6.30 -13.08
N SER A 234 4.96 6.29 -13.05
CA SER A 234 5.74 5.26 -12.38
C SER A 234 5.97 5.63 -10.92
N SER A 235 6.03 4.64 -10.04
CA SER A 235 6.20 4.83 -8.59
C SER A 235 7.11 3.75 -8.00
N VAL A 236 7.51 3.95 -6.76
CA VAL A 236 8.39 3.05 -6.01
C VAL A 236 7.75 2.75 -4.67
N PHE A 237 7.93 1.55 -4.15
CA PHE A 237 7.54 1.18 -2.79
C PHE A 237 8.57 0.27 -2.15
N TYR A 238 8.62 0.27 -0.83
CA TYR A 238 9.46 -0.63 -0.06
C TYR A 238 8.65 -1.80 0.48
N ASN A 239 9.14 -3.02 0.26
CA ASN A 239 8.60 -4.24 0.85
C ASN A 239 9.48 -4.67 2.03
N PRO A 240 9.13 -4.34 3.28
CA PRO A 240 9.97 -4.63 4.44
C PRO A 240 9.97 -6.11 4.83
N PHE A 241 9.01 -6.91 4.34
CA PHE A 241 8.99 -8.36 4.58
C PHE A 241 10.13 -9.09 3.88
N ARG A 242 10.71 -8.46 2.83
CA ARG A 242 11.82 -9.00 2.04
C ARG A 242 13.02 -8.05 1.95
N ASP A 243 12.92 -6.88 2.57
CA ASP A 243 13.96 -5.85 2.52
C ASP A 243 14.33 -5.49 1.07
N VAL A 244 13.32 -5.12 0.27
CA VAL A 244 13.51 -4.74 -1.14
C VAL A 244 12.71 -3.49 -1.51
N TRP A 245 13.32 -2.65 -2.34
CA TRP A 245 12.68 -1.57 -3.07
C TRP A 245 12.10 -2.11 -4.36
N ALA A 246 10.84 -1.88 -4.60
CA ALA A 246 10.13 -2.36 -5.78
C ALA A 246 9.63 -1.19 -6.62
N LEU A 247 9.90 -1.25 -7.92
CA LEU A 247 9.49 -0.26 -8.89
C LEU A 247 8.21 -0.73 -9.59
N SER A 248 7.17 0.09 -9.51
CA SER A 248 5.91 -0.06 -10.23
C SER A 248 5.95 0.87 -11.43
N MET A 249 6.30 0.36 -12.60
CA MET A 249 6.51 1.17 -13.78
C MET A 249 5.37 1.00 -14.79
N ARG A 250 4.86 2.11 -15.33
CA ARG A 250 3.88 2.03 -16.42
C ARG A 250 4.49 1.29 -17.61
N TYR A 251 3.72 0.36 -18.15
CA TYR A 251 4.08 -0.41 -19.33
C TYR A 251 2.85 -0.72 -20.20
N GLY A 252 2.99 -0.64 -21.50
CA GLY A 252 1.96 -1.08 -22.44
C GLY A 252 2.13 -2.57 -22.75
N THR A 253 1.04 -3.31 -22.74
CA THR A 253 0.96 -4.72 -23.13
C THR A 253 -0.02 -4.92 -24.30
N ASN A 254 -0.14 -6.14 -24.81
CA ASN A 254 -1.17 -6.48 -25.80
C ASN A 254 -2.60 -6.34 -25.25
N VAL A 255 -2.74 -6.37 -23.90
CA VAL A 255 -4.04 -6.25 -23.22
C VAL A 255 -4.45 -4.80 -23.00
N SER A 256 -3.49 -3.93 -22.64
CA SER A 256 -3.77 -2.53 -22.31
C SER A 256 -2.53 -1.67 -22.50
N SER A 257 -2.73 -0.44 -22.97
CA SER A 257 -1.67 0.58 -23.01
C SER A 257 -1.22 1.03 -21.61
N ARG A 258 -1.97 0.66 -20.57
CA ARG A 258 -1.71 0.99 -19.17
C ARG A 258 -1.74 -0.27 -18.30
N SER A 259 -0.62 -0.98 -18.29
CA SER A 259 -0.28 -2.07 -17.38
C SER A 259 0.92 -1.67 -16.52
N ARG A 260 1.35 -2.54 -15.63
CA ARG A 260 2.52 -2.31 -14.78
C ARG A 260 3.58 -3.36 -15.03
N SER A 261 4.83 -2.95 -15.03
CA SER A 261 5.98 -3.83 -14.91
C SER A 261 6.63 -3.65 -13.55
N TYR A 262 7.42 -4.62 -13.15
CA TYR A 262 8.01 -4.74 -11.82
C TYR A 262 9.51 -5.00 -11.92
N LEU A 263 10.26 -4.35 -11.04
CA LEU A 263 11.67 -4.61 -10.76
C LEU A 263 11.88 -4.44 -9.26
N GLU A 264 12.71 -5.25 -8.64
CA GLU A 264 13.08 -5.10 -7.24
C GLU A 264 14.60 -5.16 -7.03
N ASN A 265 15.08 -4.44 -6.04
CA ASN A 265 16.45 -4.52 -5.54
C ASN A 265 16.48 -4.13 -4.04
N LYS A 266 17.44 -4.65 -3.28
CA LYS A 266 17.67 -4.24 -1.90
C LYS A 266 18.22 -2.83 -1.78
N ASP A 267 19.05 -2.42 -2.71
CA ASP A 267 19.61 -1.08 -2.78
C ASP A 267 18.72 -0.18 -3.67
N PRO A 268 18.21 0.95 -3.16
CA PRO A 268 17.37 1.86 -3.93
C PRO A 268 18.12 2.57 -5.07
N GLU A 269 19.43 2.80 -4.95
CA GLU A 269 20.25 3.40 -6.01
C GLU A 269 20.42 2.42 -7.17
N GLU A 270 20.68 1.14 -6.86
CA GLU A 270 20.72 0.08 -7.86
C GLU A 270 19.33 -0.20 -8.48
N ALA A 271 18.25 -0.14 -7.68
CA ALA A 271 16.90 -0.34 -8.17
C ALA A 271 16.54 0.63 -9.30
N VAL A 272 16.93 1.91 -9.20
CA VAL A 272 16.65 2.92 -10.23
C VAL A 272 17.71 2.97 -11.34
N SER A 273 18.86 2.31 -11.21
CA SER A 273 19.98 2.41 -12.15
C SER A 273 19.88 1.48 -13.37
N PHE A 274 18.67 1.03 -13.74
CA PHE A 274 18.51 0.21 -14.95
C PHE A 274 18.77 1.01 -16.23
N ALA A 275 19.51 0.38 -17.19
CA ALA A 275 20.00 1.04 -18.38
C ALA A 275 19.06 1.01 -19.60
N HIS A 276 18.05 0.12 -19.60
CA HIS A 276 17.29 -0.18 -20.80
C HIS A 276 15.90 0.46 -20.84
N ARG A 277 15.46 0.72 -22.08
CA ARG A 277 14.16 1.28 -22.41
C ARG A 277 13.04 0.31 -22.05
N ILE A 278 12.09 0.76 -21.27
CA ILE A 278 10.77 0.11 -21.20
C ILE A 278 9.98 0.50 -22.46
N ARG A 279 10.47 0.12 -23.63
CA ARG A 279 9.74 0.23 -24.89
C ARG A 279 9.46 -1.18 -25.44
N LYS A 280 8.31 -1.33 -26.12
CA LYS A 280 7.92 -2.56 -26.83
C LYS A 280 9.14 -3.29 -27.37
N GLY A 281 9.40 -4.49 -26.88
CA GLY A 281 10.28 -5.46 -27.48
C GLY A 281 11.62 -5.76 -26.80
N VAL A 282 12.10 -4.98 -25.83
CA VAL A 282 13.33 -5.34 -25.08
C VAL A 282 13.22 -4.86 -23.63
N PRO A 283 12.56 -5.62 -22.75
CA PRO A 283 12.68 -5.36 -21.33
C PRO A 283 14.12 -5.67 -20.87
N ASP A 284 14.63 -4.85 -19.93
CA ASP A 284 15.78 -5.26 -19.12
C ASP A 284 15.49 -6.68 -18.57
N LYS A 285 16.49 -7.54 -18.56
CA LYS A 285 16.32 -8.93 -18.09
C LYS A 285 15.78 -9.06 -16.67
N ASN A 286 15.87 -7.98 -15.87
CA ASN A 286 15.40 -7.94 -14.49
C ASN A 286 13.97 -7.35 -14.36
N ILE A 287 13.44 -6.72 -15.41
CA ILE A 287 12.09 -6.17 -15.43
C ILE A 287 11.12 -7.28 -15.87
N VAL A 288 10.03 -7.44 -15.14
CA VAL A 288 8.99 -8.45 -15.45
C VAL A 288 7.64 -7.78 -15.70
N TYR A 289 6.80 -8.40 -16.52
CA TYR A 289 5.38 -8.08 -16.58
C TYR A 289 4.75 -8.39 -15.24
N TRP A 290 3.89 -7.51 -14.75
CA TRP A 290 3.38 -7.63 -13.41
C TRP A 290 1.88 -7.51 -13.30
N PHE A 291 1.35 -6.29 -13.22
CA PHE A 291 -0.04 -6.04 -12.90
C PHE A 291 -0.78 -5.47 -14.11
N THR A 292 -1.82 -6.15 -14.58
CA THR A 292 -2.62 -5.77 -15.76
C THR A 292 -4.09 -5.68 -15.39
N PRO A 293 -4.90 -4.95 -16.19
CA PRO A 293 -6.33 -4.98 -16.00
C PRO A 293 -6.90 -6.40 -16.12
N SER A 294 -7.88 -6.72 -15.30
CA SER A 294 -8.74 -7.89 -15.42
C SER A 294 -9.89 -7.61 -16.39
N ASP A 295 -10.52 -8.66 -16.91
CA ASP A 295 -11.78 -8.59 -17.64
C ASP A 295 -12.98 -8.17 -16.75
N LYS A 296 -12.78 -8.11 -15.42
CA LYS A 296 -13.76 -7.66 -14.42
C LYS A 296 -13.64 -6.18 -14.06
N GLU A 297 -12.65 -5.46 -14.62
CA GLU A 297 -12.50 -4.04 -14.33
C GLU A 297 -13.73 -3.26 -14.82
N PRO A 298 -14.19 -2.25 -14.04
CA PRO A 298 -15.30 -1.43 -14.47
C PRO A 298 -14.94 -0.63 -15.73
N ARG A 299 -15.91 -0.49 -16.62
CA ARG A 299 -15.83 0.35 -17.82
C ARG A 299 -16.57 1.66 -17.60
N HIS A 300 -16.16 2.68 -18.32
CA HIS A 300 -16.88 3.96 -18.29
C HIS A 300 -18.30 3.76 -18.83
N PRO A 301 -19.34 4.22 -18.12
CA PRO A 301 -20.73 3.97 -18.55
C PRO A 301 -21.09 4.59 -19.89
N GLU A 302 -20.50 5.75 -20.23
CA GLU A 302 -20.74 6.45 -21.50
C GLU A 302 -19.75 6.07 -22.62
N PHE A 303 -18.63 5.41 -22.28
CA PHE A 303 -17.58 4.99 -23.22
C PHE A 303 -17.20 3.51 -22.99
N PRO A 304 -18.16 2.58 -23.10
CA PRO A 304 -17.94 1.17 -22.76
C PRO A 304 -16.96 0.47 -23.72
N GLU A 305 -16.70 1.05 -24.89
CA GLU A 305 -15.72 0.56 -25.87
C GLU A 305 -14.27 0.81 -25.45
N VAL A 306 -14.03 1.70 -24.47
CA VAL A 306 -12.69 1.99 -23.99
C VAL A 306 -12.25 0.91 -23.01
N ASP A 307 -11.15 0.23 -23.32
CA ASP A 307 -10.58 -0.78 -22.42
C ASP A 307 -9.95 -0.12 -21.19
N PRO A 308 -10.27 -0.63 -19.99
CA PRO A 308 -9.68 -0.12 -18.76
C PRO A 308 -8.16 -0.27 -18.71
N GLY A 309 -7.50 0.60 -17.95
CA GLY A 309 -6.07 0.56 -17.75
C GLY A 309 -5.66 0.78 -16.30
N ILE A 310 -4.56 0.17 -15.86
CA ILE A 310 -3.98 0.43 -14.54
C ILE A 310 -3.17 1.72 -14.63
N TYR A 311 -3.74 2.80 -14.09
CA TYR A 311 -3.16 4.14 -14.23
C TYR A 311 -1.91 4.32 -13.39
N ASN A 312 -1.95 3.91 -12.12
CA ASN A 312 -0.82 3.79 -11.20
C ASN A 312 -1.05 2.62 -10.26
N PHE A 313 0.00 2.22 -9.55
CA PHE A 313 -0.06 1.18 -8.52
C PHE A 313 0.96 1.52 -7.44
N ASP A 314 0.46 1.84 -6.26
CA ASP A 314 1.24 2.17 -5.07
C ASP A 314 1.03 1.10 -4.01
N ALA A 315 2.10 0.64 -3.38
CA ALA A 315 1.99 -0.38 -2.35
C ALA A 315 2.71 0.02 -1.06
N ILE A 316 2.23 -0.50 0.05
CA ILE A 316 2.81 -0.26 1.37
C ILE A 316 2.51 -1.42 2.31
N ALA A 317 3.44 -1.72 3.20
CA ALA A 317 3.20 -2.70 4.26
C ALA A 317 2.26 -2.12 5.33
N TYR A 318 1.26 -2.89 5.69
CA TYR A 318 0.35 -2.62 6.80
C TYR A 318 0.12 -3.90 7.60
N GLU A 319 0.46 -3.85 8.88
CA GLU A 319 0.40 -5.01 9.77
C GLU A 319 1.13 -6.23 9.16
N SER A 320 0.41 -7.28 8.80
CA SER A 320 0.98 -8.52 8.23
C SER A 320 0.81 -8.65 6.72
N VAL A 321 0.44 -7.61 5.99
CA VAL A 321 0.20 -7.67 4.54
C VAL A 321 0.76 -6.45 3.80
N MET A 322 0.99 -6.58 2.50
CA MET A 322 1.14 -5.44 1.61
C MET A 322 -0.24 -5.02 1.11
N LEU A 323 -0.57 -3.75 1.25
CA LEU A 323 -1.70 -3.10 0.60
C LEU A 323 -1.26 -2.59 -0.77
N GLY A 324 -2.00 -2.90 -1.82
CA GLY A 324 -1.81 -2.35 -3.16
C GLY A 324 -2.97 -1.43 -3.51
N LEU A 325 -2.71 -0.13 -3.54
CA LEU A 325 -3.68 0.90 -3.89
C LEU A 325 -3.42 1.31 -5.34
N TYR A 326 -4.38 1.09 -6.21
CA TYR A 326 -4.21 1.34 -7.64
C TYR A 326 -5.41 2.07 -8.22
N SER A 327 -5.16 2.90 -9.25
CA SER A 327 -6.24 3.54 -9.99
C SER A 327 -6.53 2.77 -11.26
N VAL A 328 -7.81 2.59 -11.55
CA VAL A 328 -8.30 2.09 -12.83
C VAL A 328 -8.77 3.28 -13.67
N TRP A 329 -8.08 3.51 -14.77
CA TRP A 329 -8.51 4.44 -15.80
C TRP A 329 -9.58 3.77 -16.67
N GLN A 330 -10.73 4.40 -16.76
CA GLN A 330 -11.88 3.91 -17.50
C GLN A 330 -12.13 4.71 -18.79
N GLY A 331 -11.28 5.69 -19.07
CA GLY A 331 -11.44 6.59 -20.21
C GLY A 331 -12.31 7.83 -19.91
N PRO A 332 -12.66 8.61 -20.96
CA PRO A 332 -12.03 8.54 -22.27
C PRO A 332 -10.66 9.21 -22.31
N GLU A 333 -10.00 9.25 -23.47
CA GLU A 333 -8.71 9.93 -23.67
C GLU A 333 -8.83 11.44 -23.50
N ASN A 334 -7.71 12.08 -23.12
CA ASN A 334 -7.65 13.53 -22.81
C ASN A 334 -8.26 14.42 -23.90
N GLY A 335 -8.04 14.11 -25.20
CA GLY A 335 -8.58 14.88 -26.31
C GLY A 335 -10.11 14.82 -26.39
N VAL A 336 -10.71 13.70 -26.03
CA VAL A 336 -12.17 13.54 -25.93
C VAL A 336 -12.70 14.32 -24.73
N CYS A 337 -12.02 14.20 -23.59
CA CYS A 337 -12.35 14.93 -22.37
C CYS A 337 -12.38 16.45 -22.61
N ALA A 338 -11.34 16.99 -23.22
CA ALA A 338 -11.24 18.42 -23.54
C ALA A 338 -12.36 18.90 -24.47
N LYS A 339 -12.68 18.09 -25.49
CA LYS A 339 -13.75 18.42 -26.45
C LYS A 339 -15.15 18.42 -25.83
N LEU A 340 -15.39 17.52 -24.89
CA LEU A 340 -16.71 17.32 -24.27
C LEU A 340 -16.86 18.07 -22.93
N GLY A 341 -15.78 18.65 -22.37
CA GLY A 341 -15.80 19.31 -21.07
C GLY A 341 -16.03 18.34 -19.90
N ILE A 342 -15.57 17.08 -20.04
CA ILE A 342 -15.69 16.03 -19.02
C ILE A 342 -14.33 15.61 -18.49
N GLN A 343 -14.31 14.88 -17.37
CA GLN A 343 -13.11 14.25 -16.84
C GLN A 343 -12.94 12.83 -17.38
N LYS A 344 -11.69 12.41 -17.52
CA LYS A 344 -11.39 10.98 -17.60
C LYS A 344 -11.72 10.35 -16.27
N LYS A 345 -12.45 9.26 -16.27
CA LYS A 345 -12.82 8.56 -15.04
C LYS A 345 -11.64 7.72 -14.56
N ASN A 346 -11.18 8.02 -13.36
CA ASN A 346 -10.28 7.17 -12.57
C ASN A 346 -10.86 7.02 -11.18
N GLU A 347 -10.79 5.81 -10.65
CA GLU A 347 -11.20 5.48 -9.30
C GLU A 347 -10.14 4.62 -8.64
N ILE A 348 -10.09 4.60 -7.31
CA ILE A 348 -9.06 3.90 -6.54
C ILE A 348 -9.60 2.55 -6.08
N PHE A 349 -8.81 1.51 -6.28
CA PHE A 349 -9.09 0.12 -5.92
C PHE A 349 -8.03 -0.39 -4.96
N LEU A 350 -8.32 -1.51 -4.29
CA LEU A 350 -7.45 -2.09 -3.29
C LEU A 350 -7.25 -3.59 -3.54
N GLY A 351 -5.99 -4.00 -3.48
CA GLY A 351 -5.56 -5.39 -3.47
C GLY A 351 -4.66 -5.67 -2.27
N TYR A 352 -4.48 -6.94 -1.94
CA TYR A 352 -3.70 -7.41 -0.80
C TYR A 352 -2.69 -8.44 -1.23
N SER A 353 -1.48 -8.38 -0.66
CA SER A 353 -0.45 -9.38 -0.94
C SER A 353 0.21 -9.89 0.34
N ARG A 354 0.54 -11.18 0.35
CA ARG A 354 1.29 -11.84 1.44
C ARG A 354 2.71 -12.22 1.04
N ASP A 355 3.07 -12.01 -0.22
CA ASP A 355 4.42 -12.24 -0.76
C ASP A 355 5.05 -10.97 -1.38
N GLY A 356 4.28 -9.88 -1.47
CA GLY A 356 4.74 -8.59 -1.97
C GLY A 356 4.72 -8.45 -3.50
N PHE A 357 4.39 -9.52 -4.23
CA PHE A 357 4.30 -9.53 -5.69
C PHE A 357 2.90 -9.85 -6.21
N HIS A 358 2.26 -10.91 -5.70
CA HIS A 358 0.93 -11.32 -6.12
C HIS A 358 -0.14 -10.63 -5.27
N PHE A 359 -0.95 -9.79 -5.89
CA PHE A 359 -2.01 -9.04 -5.22
C PHE A 359 -3.38 -9.66 -5.49
N TYR A 360 -4.01 -10.16 -4.43
CA TYR A 360 -5.39 -10.63 -4.43
C TYR A 360 -6.36 -9.46 -4.43
N ARG A 361 -7.36 -9.49 -5.30
CA ARG A 361 -8.40 -8.47 -5.44
C ARG A 361 -9.76 -9.05 -5.04
N PRO A 362 -10.23 -8.81 -3.82
CA PRO A 362 -11.51 -9.37 -3.36
C PRO A 362 -12.72 -8.70 -4.02
N SER A 363 -12.53 -7.50 -4.59
CA SER A 363 -13.59 -6.70 -5.21
C SER A 363 -13.06 -5.94 -6.42
N PHE A 364 -13.93 -5.78 -7.41
CA PHE A 364 -13.76 -4.89 -8.55
C PHE A 364 -14.68 -3.66 -8.45
N LYS A 365 -15.20 -3.37 -7.25
CA LYS A 365 -15.84 -2.10 -6.91
C LYS A 365 -14.78 -1.14 -6.39
N PRO A 366 -14.88 0.17 -6.67
CA PRO A 366 -13.95 1.15 -6.15
C PRO A 366 -13.87 1.11 -4.62
N PHE A 367 -12.65 1.16 -4.10
CA PHE A 367 -12.38 1.40 -2.68
C PHE A 367 -12.65 2.87 -2.33
N MET A 368 -12.27 3.79 -3.25
CA MET A 368 -12.64 5.20 -3.18
C MET A 368 -13.18 5.61 -4.55
N ALA A 369 -14.46 5.91 -4.59
CA ALA A 369 -15.20 6.26 -5.82
C ALA A 369 -15.22 7.77 -6.05
N VAL A 370 -15.32 8.18 -7.32
CA VAL A 370 -15.64 9.55 -7.71
C VAL A 370 -17.07 9.90 -7.29
N ASN A 371 -17.32 11.21 -7.12
CA ASN A 371 -18.65 11.76 -6.94
C ASN A 371 -19.04 12.54 -8.19
N GLU A 372 -20.03 12.04 -8.93
CA GLU A 372 -20.45 12.63 -10.20
C GLU A 372 -21.38 13.85 -10.02
N THR A 373 -21.57 14.33 -8.78
CA THR A 373 -22.33 15.56 -8.50
C THR A 373 -21.48 16.78 -8.83
N ASP A 374 -22.06 17.72 -9.59
CA ASP A 374 -21.40 18.98 -9.92
C ASP A 374 -20.98 19.73 -8.64
N GLY A 375 -19.76 20.25 -8.64
CA GLY A 375 -19.16 20.96 -7.50
C GLY A 375 -18.47 20.05 -6.49
N ALA A 376 -18.57 18.73 -6.61
CA ALA A 376 -17.80 17.82 -5.75
C ALA A 376 -16.29 17.95 -6.00
N TRP A 377 -15.49 17.95 -4.93
CA TRP A 377 -14.04 18.07 -5.01
C TRP A 377 -13.37 16.90 -5.80
N ASN A 378 -14.03 15.74 -5.83
CA ASN A 378 -13.62 14.53 -6.53
C ASN A 378 -14.61 14.14 -7.64
N TRP A 379 -15.11 15.13 -8.37
CA TRP A 379 -16.21 15.01 -9.33
C TRP A 379 -16.02 13.90 -10.37
N GLY A 380 -14.87 13.73 -10.98
CA GLY A 380 -14.74 12.75 -12.08
C GLY A 380 -13.46 11.95 -12.07
N ASN A 381 -12.46 12.33 -11.25
CA ASN A 381 -11.13 11.76 -11.36
C ASN A 381 -10.44 11.75 -10.00
N MET A 382 -10.20 10.55 -9.48
CA MET A 382 -9.38 10.31 -8.30
C MET A 382 -8.19 9.47 -8.69
N GLN A 383 -7.00 9.90 -8.29
CA GLN A 383 -5.76 9.21 -8.64
C GLN A 383 -4.87 9.12 -7.41
N SER A 384 -4.14 8.03 -7.34
CA SER A 384 -2.93 7.84 -6.54
C SER A 384 -3.07 8.09 -5.05
N ILE A 385 -2.56 7.16 -4.31
CA ILE A 385 -2.37 7.25 -2.87
C ILE A 385 -1.00 6.62 -2.59
N ASN A 386 -0.08 7.34 -1.97
CA ASN A 386 1.17 6.76 -1.49
C ASN A 386 1.49 7.18 -0.06
N GLY A 387 2.17 6.30 0.69
CA GLY A 387 2.48 6.50 2.09
C GLY A 387 1.29 6.32 3.04
N VAL A 388 0.18 5.80 2.56
CA VAL A 388 -1.05 5.62 3.33
C VAL A 388 -1.47 4.14 3.34
N PRO A 389 -2.21 3.69 4.38
CA PRO A 389 -2.89 4.50 5.40
C PRO A 389 -1.96 5.06 6.48
N LEU A 390 -2.38 6.17 7.08
CA LEU A 390 -1.86 6.66 8.35
C LEU A 390 -2.72 6.13 9.49
N VAL A 391 -2.11 5.69 10.59
CA VAL A 391 -2.81 5.14 11.75
C VAL A 391 -3.07 6.24 12.77
N VAL A 392 -4.32 6.67 12.93
CA VAL A 392 -4.69 7.74 13.85
C VAL A 392 -5.71 7.20 14.86
N GLY A 393 -5.23 6.79 16.01
CA GLY A 393 -6.05 6.11 17.03
C GLY A 393 -6.66 4.82 16.48
N ASP A 394 -7.98 4.72 16.53
CA ASP A 394 -8.77 3.58 16.03
C ASP A 394 -9.15 3.71 14.55
N SER A 395 -8.54 4.64 13.82
CA SER A 395 -8.86 4.92 12.42
C SER A 395 -7.63 4.87 11.52
N LEU A 396 -7.88 4.56 10.25
CA LEU A 396 -6.93 4.72 9.15
C LEU A 396 -7.34 5.94 8.33
N TYR A 397 -6.36 6.79 8.00
CA TYR A 397 -6.53 7.98 7.17
C TYR A 397 -5.96 7.71 5.77
N PHE A 398 -6.78 7.96 4.75
CA PHE A 398 -6.42 7.82 3.34
C PHE A 398 -6.56 9.19 2.66
N TYR A 399 -5.50 9.62 1.99
CA TYR A 399 -5.54 10.87 1.23
C TYR A 399 -5.43 10.56 -0.25
N SER A 400 -6.18 11.28 -1.06
CA SER A 400 -6.16 11.10 -2.50
C SER A 400 -6.29 12.43 -3.23
N SER A 401 -5.79 12.47 -4.45
CA SER A 401 -6.11 13.56 -5.37
C SER A 401 -7.56 13.45 -5.84
N GLY A 402 -8.23 14.59 -5.94
CA GLY A 402 -9.54 14.68 -6.57
C GLY A 402 -9.59 15.87 -7.50
N ARG A 403 -10.36 15.77 -8.58
CA ARG A 403 -10.53 16.85 -9.54
C ARG A 403 -11.95 17.35 -9.55
N GLN A 404 -12.09 18.63 -9.29
CA GLN A 404 -13.35 19.35 -9.34
C GLN A 404 -13.56 19.87 -10.76
N LYS A 405 -14.81 19.90 -11.21
CA LYS A 405 -15.18 20.56 -12.47
C LYS A 405 -14.88 22.05 -12.37
N ASN A 406 -14.23 22.60 -13.38
CA ASN A 406 -13.89 24.01 -13.47
C ASN A 406 -14.25 24.55 -14.87
N GLU A 407 -14.67 25.81 -14.92
CA GLU A 407 -15.10 26.48 -16.17
C GLU A 407 -13.94 26.77 -17.13
N ILE A 408 -12.70 26.84 -16.63
CA ILE A 408 -11.53 27.25 -17.44
C ILE A 408 -10.96 26.07 -18.22
N MET A 409 -10.86 24.90 -17.58
CA MET A 409 -10.30 23.67 -18.16
C MET A 409 -11.01 22.45 -17.62
N TRP A 410 -11.11 21.43 -18.44
CA TRP A 410 -11.71 20.14 -18.09
C TRP A 410 -11.00 19.43 -16.91
N ASP A 411 -9.77 19.79 -16.58
CA ASP A 411 -8.98 19.13 -15.53
C ASP A 411 -8.34 20.12 -14.53
N SER A 412 -8.92 21.26 -14.32
CA SER A 412 -8.24 22.46 -13.88
C SER A 412 -8.23 22.75 -12.39
N TYR A 413 -8.95 22.01 -11.53
CA TYR A 413 -8.89 22.20 -10.08
C TYR A 413 -8.63 20.87 -9.40
N THR A 414 -7.39 20.65 -9.00
CA THR A 414 -6.95 19.39 -8.37
C THR A 414 -6.57 19.64 -6.91
N SER A 415 -7.20 18.95 -6.00
CA SER A 415 -7.07 19.09 -4.56
C SER A 415 -6.85 17.75 -3.87
N THR A 416 -6.56 17.79 -2.57
CA THR A 416 -6.38 16.62 -1.73
C THR A 416 -7.58 16.41 -0.83
N GLY A 417 -8.17 15.23 -0.86
CA GLY A 417 -9.21 14.81 0.07
C GLY A 417 -8.75 13.74 1.03
N LEU A 418 -9.44 13.65 2.14
CA LEU A 418 -9.27 12.66 3.21
C LEU A 418 -10.46 11.72 3.25
N ALA A 419 -10.20 10.43 3.40
CA ALA A 419 -11.21 9.44 3.78
C ALA A 419 -10.72 8.64 4.99
N THR A 420 -11.64 8.11 5.78
CA THR A 420 -11.33 7.40 7.02
C THR A 420 -11.97 6.02 7.04
N LEU A 421 -11.26 5.06 7.60
CA LEU A 421 -11.72 3.69 7.81
C LEU A 421 -11.38 3.26 9.24
N ARG A 422 -12.14 2.34 9.82
CA ARG A 422 -11.77 1.66 11.06
C ARG A 422 -10.35 1.07 10.92
N ARG A 423 -9.53 1.09 11.97
CA ARG A 423 -8.25 0.36 12.00
C ARG A 423 -8.51 -1.12 11.69
N ASP A 424 -7.75 -1.71 10.74
CA ASP A 424 -7.94 -3.06 10.16
C ASP A 424 -9.30 -3.27 9.43
N GLY A 425 -10.09 -2.24 9.27
CA GLY A 425 -11.48 -2.28 8.85
C GLY A 425 -11.73 -2.55 7.37
N PHE A 426 -10.79 -3.11 6.63
CA PHE A 426 -10.94 -3.40 5.19
C PHE A 426 -11.98 -4.49 4.91
N VAL A 427 -11.95 -5.53 5.73
CA VAL A 427 -12.81 -6.72 5.63
C VAL A 427 -13.18 -7.19 7.03
N SER A 428 -14.45 -7.53 7.25
CA SER A 428 -14.88 -8.27 8.42
C SER A 428 -15.42 -9.65 8.05
N MET A 429 -15.34 -10.56 9.02
CA MET A 429 -16.09 -11.82 8.99
C MET A 429 -17.27 -11.66 9.95
N HIS A 430 -18.49 -11.71 9.41
CA HIS A 430 -19.75 -11.40 10.10
C HIS A 430 -20.54 -12.65 10.46
N GLY A 431 -20.99 -12.73 11.71
CA GLY A 431 -21.94 -13.75 12.17
C GLY A 431 -23.24 -13.11 12.65
N ASP A 432 -24.34 -13.28 11.91
CA ASP A 432 -25.66 -12.71 12.25
C ASP A 432 -26.36 -13.52 13.37
N LYS A 433 -26.55 -14.83 13.16
CA LYS A 433 -27.29 -15.74 14.07
C LYS A 433 -26.44 -16.90 14.55
N GLY A 434 -25.20 -16.62 14.88
CA GLY A 434 -24.20 -17.63 15.21
C GLY A 434 -23.45 -18.13 13.97
N GLY A 435 -22.19 -18.40 14.16
CA GLY A 435 -21.29 -18.92 13.14
C GLY A 435 -19.89 -19.07 13.69
N TYR A 436 -19.00 -19.60 12.87
CA TYR A 436 -17.61 -19.76 13.26
C TYR A 436 -16.64 -19.57 12.10
N LEU A 437 -15.42 -19.26 12.48
CA LEU A 437 -14.25 -19.27 11.62
C LEU A 437 -13.16 -20.12 12.29
N LEU A 438 -12.65 -21.10 11.56
CA LEU A 438 -11.53 -21.93 11.96
C LEU A 438 -10.31 -21.55 11.13
N THR A 439 -9.19 -21.28 11.80
CA THR A 439 -7.93 -20.95 11.11
C THR A 439 -7.24 -22.20 10.57
N GLU A 440 -6.31 -22.01 9.66
CA GLU A 440 -5.26 -22.97 9.34
C GLU A 440 -4.39 -23.25 10.58
N ASN A 441 -3.44 -24.17 10.45
CA ASN A 441 -2.43 -24.40 11.49
C ASN A 441 -1.55 -23.17 11.66
N LEU A 442 -1.37 -22.73 12.90
CA LEU A 442 -0.63 -21.53 13.25
C LEU A 442 0.56 -21.85 14.14
N SER A 443 1.66 -21.12 13.94
CA SER A 443 2.77 -21.01 14.89
C SER A 443 2.92 -19.57 15.38
N PHE A 444 3.32 -19.40 16.64
CA PHE A 444 3.43 -18.10 17.28
C PHE A 444 4.46 -18.12 18.42
N ASP A 445 4.96 -16.94 18.79
CA ASP A 445 5.89 -16.71 19.91
C ASP A 445 5.40 -15.65 20.90
N GLY A 446 4.23 -15.03 20.62
CA GLY A 446 3.58 -14.08 21.51
C GLY A 446 2.88 -14.77 22.69
N LYS A 447 2.27 -13.99 23.57
CA LYS A 447 1.61 -14.48 24.80
C LYS A 447 0.13 -14.14 24.84
N TYR A 448 -0.27 -12.98 24.38
CA TYR A 448 -1.59 -12.40 24.57
C TYR A 448 -2.37 -12.38 23.27
N LEU A 449 -3.49 -13.09 23.22
CA LEU A 449 -4.35 -13.10 22.05
C LEU A 449 -5.28 -11.89 22.07
N PHE A 450 -5.24 -11.10 21.02
CA PHE A 450 -6.13 -9.96 20.80
C PHE A 450 -6.97 -10.14 19.54
N VAL A 451 -8.10 -9.46 19.52
CA VAL A 451 -8.95 -9.30 18.33
C VAL A 451 -9.34 -7.84 18.12
N ASN A 452 -9.57 -7.48 16.85
CA ASN A 452 -10.28 -6.29 16.45
C ASN A 452 -11.71 -6.74 16.11
N ALA A 453 -12.70 -6.29 16.89
CA ALA A 453 -14.08 -6.76 16.73
C ALA A 453 -15.11 -5.70 17.11
N ASP A 454 -16.26 -5.71 16.41
CA ASP A 454 -17.52 -5.06 16.81
C ASP A 454 -18.52 -6.15 17.19
N VAL A 455 -18.89 -6.22 18.47
CA VAL A 455 -19.69 -7.30 19.06
C VAL A 455 -20.96 -6.72 19.67
N LYS A 456 -22.08 -6.91 19.01
CA LYS A 456 -23.41 -6.57 19.55
C LYS A 456 -23.95 -7.71 20.42
N GLY A 457 -23.74 -8.96 20.00
CA GLY A 457 -24.10 -10.18 20.72
C GLY A 457 -22.93 -10.76 21.51
N SER A 458 -22.25 -11.78 20.98
CA SER A 458 -21.12 -12.43 21.64
C SER A 458 -20.04 -12.94 20.68
N LEU A 459 -18.79 -12.92 21.16
CA LEU A 459 -17.64 -13.56 20.55
C LEU A 459 -16.95 -14.44 21.58
N PHE A 460 -16.62 -15.68 21.18
CA PHE A 460 -15.81 -16.63 21.96
C PHE A 460 -14.66 -17.14 21.10
N VAL A 461 -13.59 -17.54 21.77
CA VAL A 461 -12.44 -18.16 21.11
C VAL A 461 -12.11 -19.48 21.77
N GLU A 462 -11.88 -20.50 20.96
CA GLU A 462 -11.40 -21.81 21.35
C GLU A 462 -10.06 -22.08 20.69
N VAL A 463 -9.13 -22.69 21.43
CA VAL A 463 -7.84 -23.12 20.88
C VAL A 463 -7.87 -24.63 20.71
N LEU A 464 -7.46 -25.06 19.53
CA LEU A 464 -7.40 -26.47 19.12
C LEU A 464 -5.94 -26.87 18.86
N ASP A 465 -5.64 -28.15 18.99
CA ASP A 465 -4.37 -28.71 18.50
C ASP A 465 -4.38 -28.79 16.95
N ALA A 466 -3.27 -29.22 16.35
CA ALA A 466 -3.12 -29.37 14.90
C ALA A 466 -4.11 -30.39 14.29
N ASN A 467 -4.63 -31.34 15.10
CA ASN A 467 -5.60 -32.35 14.68
C ASN A 467 -7.04 -31.88 14.83
N GLY A 468 -7.26 -30.68 15.38
CA GLY A 468 -8.59 -30.11 15.58
C GLY A 468 -9.23 -30.49 16.93
N ASN A 469 -8.50 -31.04 17.89
CA ASN A 469 -9.00 -31.36 19.23
C ASN A 469 -8.93 -30.12 20.14
N PRO A 470 -10.00 -29.74 20.86
CA PRO A 470 -9.96 -28.64 21.81
C PRO A 470 -8.94 -28.86 22.93
N LEU A 471 -8.15 -27.82 23.21
CA LEU A 471 -7.17 -27.84 24.29
C LEU A 471 -7.85 -27.52 25.64
N GLU A 472 -7.61 -28.37 26.65
CA GLU A 472 -8.12 -28.16 28.00
C GLU A 472 -7.65 -26.81 28.56
N GLY A 473 -8.56 -26.08 29.20
CA GLY A 473 -8.34 -24.73 29.71
C GLY A 473 -8.57 -23.63 28.68
N PHE A 474 -8.67 -23.98 27.37
CA PHE A 474 -8.81 -23.02 26.26
C PHE A 474 -10.06 -23.30 25.38
N THR A 475 -11.00 -24.08 25.89
CA THR A 475 -12.25 -24.41 25.18
C THR A 475 -13.21 -23.22 25.09
N GLN A 476 -14.19 -23.28 24.18
CA GLN A 476 -15.23 -22.27 24.08
C GLN A 476 -15.96 -22.03 25.43
N LYS A 477 -16.25 -23.07 26.21
CA LYS A 477 -16.92 -22.97 27.52
C LYS A 477 -16.10 -22.29 28.59
N GLU A 478 -14.78 -22.30 28.45
CA GLU A 478 -13.84 -21.68 29.37
C GLU A 478 -13.48 -20.26 28.97
N CYS A 479 -13.68 -19.90 27.69
CA CYS A 479 -13.46 -18.54 27.19
C CYS A 479 -14.36 -17.53 27.93
N ILE A 480 -13.78 -16.42 28.36
CA ILE A 480 -14.55 -15.27 28.86
C ILE A 480 -15.18 -14.58 27.65
N PRO A 481 -16.52 -14.55 27.56
CA PRO A 481 -17.17 -14.01 26.37
C PRO A 481 -16.94 -12.51 26.20
N VAL A 482 -16.57 -12.11 24.99
CA VAL A 482 -16.61 -10.70 24.58
C VAL A 482 -18.03 -10.35 24.20
N LYS A 483 -18.59 -9.29 24.79
CA LYS A 483 -19.98 -8.89 24.59
C LYS A 483 -20.11 -7.37 24.57
N LYS A 484 -21.04 -6.85 23.74
CA LYS A 484 -21.46 -5.43 23.70
C LYS A 484 -20.25 -4.47 23.72
N THR A 485 -19.33 -4.68 22.79
CA THR A 485 -18.10 -3.88 22.68
C THR A 485 -17.77 -3.63 21.22
N ASP A 486 -17.21 -2.46 20.95
CA ASP A 486 -16.62 -2.09 19.69
C ASP A 486 -15.18 -1.62 19.98
N LYS A 487 -14.21 -2.53 19.79
CA LYS A 487 -12.81 -2.25 20.11
C LYS A 487 -11.88 -2.76 19.00
N THR A 488 -10.97 -1.90 18.61
CA THR A 488 -9.88 -2.25 17.67
C THR A 488 -8.76 -3.06 18.34
N LYS A 489 -8.80 -3.21 19.68
CA LYS A 489 -7.85 -3.99 20.47
C LYS A 489 -8.55 -4.57 21.70
N GLN A 490 -9.05 -5.80 21.58
CA GLN A 490 -9.74 -6.53 22.64
C GLN A 490 -8.95 -7.78 23.02
N LEU A 491 -8.49 -7.86 24.26
CA LEU A 491 -7.82 -9.04 24.82
C LEU A 491 -8.81 -10.20 24.98
N ILE A 492 -8.39 -11.39 24.60
CA ILE A 492 -9.12 -12.65 24.81
C ILE A 492 -8.51 -13.39 26.01
N THR A 493 -9.35 -13.85 26.91
CA THR A 493 -8.94 -14.60 28.11
C THR A 493 -9.86 -15.78 28.38
N TRP A 494 -9.40 -16.71 29.19
CA TRP A 494 -10.16 -17.87 29.64
C TRP A 494 -10.25 -17.87 31.17
N LYS A 495 -11.18 -18.61 31.73
CA LYS A 495 -11.43 -18.65 33.20
C LYS A 495 -10.18 -18.88 34.04
N LYS A 496 -9.27 -19.71 33.54
CA LYS A 496 -8.01 -20.06 34.25
C LYS A 496 -6.76 -19.46 33.61
N HIS A 497 -6.86 -18.85 32.41
CA HIS A 497 -5.74 -18.37 31.64
C HIS A 497 -5.97 -16.94 31.15
N GLN A 498 -5.04 -16.05 31.51
CA GLN A 498 -5.05 -14.66 31.04
C GLN A 498 -4.30 -14.49 29.71
N ASP A 499 -3.58 -15.52 29.28
CA ASP A 499 -2.77 -15.57 28.07
C ASP A 499 -2.67 -17.02 27.53
N ILE A 500 -1.96 -17.19 26.45
CA ILE A 500 -1.71 -18.50 25.79
C ILE A 500 -0.22 -18.88 25.82
N ALA A 501 0.59 -18.32 26.71
CA ALA A 501 2.03 -18.56 26.78
C ALA A 501 2.41 -20.03 26.93
N SER A 502 1.57 -20.83 27.63
CA SER A 502 1.78 -22.28 27.80
C SER A 502 1.69 -23.08 26.49
N LEU A 503 1.23 -22.45 25.42
CA LEU A 503 1.08 -23.05 24.09
C LEU A 503 2.20 -22.63 23.11
N ILE A 504 3.15 -21.78 23.53
CA ILE A 504 4.29 -21.39 22.69
C ILE A 504 5.07 -22.65 22.27
N GLY A 505 5.43 -22.69 20.99
CA GLY A 505 6.14 -23.84 20.38
C GLY A 505 5.23 -25.00 19.95
N LYS A 506 3.93 -24.90 20.22
CA LYS A 506 2.94 -25.84 19.69
C LYS A 506 2.28 -25.29 18.44
N THR A 507 1.97 -26.15 17.49
CA THR A 507 1.07 -25.82 16.38
C THR A 507 -0.36 -25.85 16.88
N ILE A 508 -1.08 -24.73 16.70
CA ILE A 508 -2.47 -24.59 17.15
C ILE A 508 -3.37 -24.15 16.00
N ARG A 509 -4.67 -24.24 16.25
CA ARG A 509 -5.71 -23.59 15.42
C ARG A 509 -6.59 -22.76 16.35
N LEU A 510 -7.06 -21.63 15.86
CA LEU A 510 -8.03 -20.78 16.56
C LEU A 510 -9.40 -20.95 15.94
N LYS A 511 -10.42 -21.13 16.78
CA LYS A 511 -11.80 -21.16 16.35
C LYS A 511 -12.56 -20.00 16.99
N PHE A 512 -13.00 -19.07 16.16
CA PHE A 512 -13.78 -17.91 16.57
C PHE A 512 -15.25 -18.22 16.37
N TYR A 513 -16.05 -18.06 17.42
CA TYR A 513 -17.51 -18.21 17.38
C TYR A 513 -18.14 -16.83 17.53
N LEU A 514 -18.96 -16.44 16.55
CA LEU A 514 -19.59 -15.13 16.46
C LEU A 514 -21.11 -15.27 16.44
N ASP A 515 -21.79 -14.42 17.22
CA ASP A 515 -23.21 -14.23 17.21
C ASP A 515 -23.53 -12.73 17.25
N ASN A 516 -24.13 -12.20 16.20
CA ASN A 516 -24.33 -10.76 15.97
C ASN A 516 -23.03 -9.96 16.25
N ALA A 517 -22.00 -10.30 15.50
CA ALA A 517 -20.65 -9.76 15.69
C ALA A 517 -19.83 -9.78 14.40
N ASP A 518 -18.90 -8.85 14.32
CA ASP A 518 -17.88 -8.73 13.28
C ASP A 518 -16.49 -8.90 13.88
N ILE A 519 -15.63 -9.69 13.23
CA ILE A 519 -14.20 -9.77 13.52
C ILE A 519 -13.42 -9.29 12.30
N TYR A 520 -12.49 -8.35 12.52
CA TYR A 520 -11.65 -7.73 11.47
C TYR A 520 -10.27 -8.33 11.41
N ALA A 521 -9.67 -8.59 12.58
CA ALA A 521 -8.32 -9.16 12.70
C ALA A 521 -8.14 -9.86 14.05
N PHE A 522 -7.11 -10.71 14.13
CA PHE A 522 -6.55 -11.21 15.38
C PHE A 522 -5.02 -11.10 15.35
N TRP A 523 -4.38 -11.14 16.52
CA TRP A 523 -2.92 -11.26 16.66
C TRP A 523 -2.53 -11.78 18.04
N ILE A 524 -1.32 -12.28 18.14
CA ILE A 524 -0.78 -12.80 19.38
C ILE A 524 0.43 -11.94 19.77
N SER A 525 0.19 -10.98 20.67
CA SER A 525 1.18 -10.02 21.12
C SER A 525 2.11 -10.62 22.17
N PRO A 526 3.42 -10.29 22.18
CA PRO A 526 4.30 -10.58 23.30
C PRO A 526 3.99 -9.71 24.51
N TRP A 527 3.29 -8.58 24.33
CA TRP A 527 3.01 -7.60 25.36
C TRP A 527 1.52 -7.56 25.73
N GLN A 528 1.24 -7.38 27.01
CA GLN A 528 -0.12 -7.24 27.51
C GLN A 528 -0.80 -5.95 26.99
N THR A 529 -0.02 -4.97 26.62
CA THR A 529 -0.47 -3.70 26.00
C THR A 529 -0.96 -3.88 24.58
N GLY A 530 -0.60 -5.01 23.91
CA GLY A 530 -1.20 -5.48 22.68
C GLY A 530 -0.60 -4.90 21.39
N GLU A 531 0.64 -4.45 21.40
CA GLU A 531 1.36 -4.09 20.17
C GLU A 531 1.58 -5.35 19.32
N SER A 532 1.42 -5.19 18.00
CA SER A 532 1.29 -6.34 17.10
C SER A 532 2.60 -6.80 16.46
N ARG A 533 3.69 -6.05 16.56
CA ARG A 533 4.91 -6.17 15.74
C ARG A 533 4.64 -6.02 14.23
N GLY A 534 3.49 -5.48 13.86
CA GLY A 534 3.15 -5.23 12.46
C GLY A 534 3.71 -3.92 11.94
N TYR A 535 3.70 -3.77 10.63
CA TYR A 535 4.12 -2.52 9.99
C TYR A 535 3.03 -1.46 10.10
N THR A 536 3.42 -0.22 10.40
CA THR A 536 2.47 0.88 10.66
C THR A 536 2.22 1.77 9.45
N SER A 537 2.58 1.31 8.25
CA SER A 537 2.41 2.06 6.99
C SER A 537 3.00 3.48 7.07
N GLY A 538 2.23 4.51 6.79
CA GLY A 538 2.66 5.90 6.88
C GLY A 538 2.91 6.42 8.31
N GLY A 539 2.73 5.55 9.34
CA GLY A 539 2.89 5.93 10.75
C GLY A 539 1.67 6.61 11.34
N GLY A 540 1.84 7.19 12.51
CA GLY A 540 0.77 7.91 13.20
C GLY A 540 1.11 8.33 14.62
N PRO A 541 0.34 9.26 15.22
CA PRO A 541 0.57 9.72 16.58
C PRO A 541 0.54 8.60 17.61
N GLY A 542 1.56 8.54 18.48
CA GLY A 542 1.65 7.56 19.55
C GLY A 542 2.20 6.19 19.13
N LEU A 543 2.59 6.01 17.88
CA LEU A 543 3.28 4.81 17.40
C LEU A 543 4.81 4.95 17.54
N SER A 544 5.52 3.82 17.45
CA SER A 544 6.97 3.78 17.46
C SER A 544 7.55 4.44 16.19
N ALA A 545 8.67 5.15 16.35
CA ALA A 545 9.42 5.75 15.25
C ALA A 545 10.11 4.72 14.34
N SER A 546 10.12 3.44 14.70
CA SER A 546 10.68 2.36 13.89
C SER A 546 9.80 1.95 12.71
N GLY A 547 8.55 2.41 12.65
CA GLY A 547 7.57 1.95 11.66
C GLY A 547 6.98 0.57 11.95
N ILE A 548 7.28 0.02 13.14
CA ILE A 548 6.77 -1.26 13.64
C ILE A 548 5.95 -1.00 14.90
N ASP A 549 4.82 -1.69 15.06
CA ASP A 549 3.94 -1.58 16.23
C ASP A 549 4.58 -2.31 17.43
N VAL A 550 5.41 -1.58 18.17
CA VAL A 550 6.08 -2.00 19.41
C VAL A 550 5.85 -0.96 20.51
N PRO A 551 6.01 -1.30 21.79
CA PRO A 551 5.91 -0.34 22.88
C PRO A 551 6.84 0.86 22.67
N ALA A 552 6.35 2.07 22.94
CA ALA A 552 7.05 3.33 22.65
C ALA A 552 8.43 3.48 23.31
N ASN A 553 8.73 2.65 24.30
CA ASN A 553 10.01 2.67 25.04
C ASN A 553 10.98 1.55 24.62
N GLN A 554 10.74 0.90 23.49
CA GLN A 554 11.62 -0.15 22.93
C GLN A 554 12.30 0.29 21.65
#